data_e340e13c1d3ba191bf818ee1894d4539
#
_entry.id   e340e13c1d3ba191bf818ee1894d4539
#
_cell.length_a   1.000
_cell.length_b   1.000
_cell.length_c   1.000
_cell.angle_alpha   90.00
_cell.angle_beta   90.00
_cell.angle_gamma   90.00
#
_symmetry.space_group_name_H-M   'P 1'
#
loop_
_entity.id
_entity.type
_entity.pdbx_description
1 polymer ?
#
loop_
_entity_poly.entity_id
_entity_poly.type
_entity_poly.pdbx_seq_one_letter_code
_entity_poly.pdbx_strand_id
1 'polypeptide(L)'
;LRLLRGEYRFGGYIHAKAIPGTSPELLQQLGYLADRLSVNVELPSEQSLNLLAPDKGRHSIFRPMKQIAVSGAQSKQELTVYRHAPKFAPAGQSTQMIVGASPETDYHILKLTEGMYQKYRLKRVFYSAYIPVAEDTRLPALDTKPPLLREHRLYQADWLLRFYQFKADEILDEANQSFNPYLDPKCNWAVQHYGLFPVDVNRAPFEMLLRVPGIGPKSARRIWHARKLSSLGLDELKRMGVVLKRAQYFITCNGFAGAHPGRGTAGRERITQALIDPNVFGGSCEQLSLFTPPAVDDLITQGVAPRAAMRMVREEAVQCLAKAL
;
A
#
# COMPACT_ATOMS: atom_id res chain seq x y z
N LEU A 1 -19.91 -1.84 22.13
CA LEU A 1 -19.77 -0.51 21.56
C LEU A 1 -20.89 0.43 22.03
N ARG A 2 -22.16 -0.01 22.17
CA ARG A 2 -23.24 0.82 22.70
C ARG A 2 -22.91 1.37 24.09
N LEU A 3 -22.45 0.53 25.02
CA LEU A 3 -22.01 0.96 26.35
C LEU A 3 -20.89 2.00 26.28
N LEU A 4 -19.86 1.73 25.43
CA LEU A 4 -18.72 2.65 25.25
C LEU A 4 -19.18 4.04 24.76
N ARG A 5 -20.01 4.10 23.72
CA ARG A 5 -20.46 5.37 23.15
C ARG A 5 -21.58 6.05 23.97
N GLY A 6 -22.52 5.26 24.54
CA GLY A 6 -23.66 5.75 25.29
C GLY A 6 -23.34 6.07 26.74
N GLU A 7 -23.04 5.07 27.54
CA GLU A 7 -22.84 5.21 28.99
C GLU A 7 -21.49 5.82 29.33
N TYR A 8 -20.39 5.24 28.77
CA TYR A 8 -19.02 5.73 29.03
C TYR A 8 -18.63 6.96 28.21
N ARG A 9 -19.47 7.40 27.28
CA ARG A 9 -19.23 8.58 26.39
C ARG A 9 -17.82 8.58 25.78
N PHE A 10 -17.30 7.40 25.43
CA PHE A 10 -15.96 7.27 24.85
C PHE A 10 -15.86 7.99 23.51
N GLY A 11 -15.09 9.09 23.46
CA GLY A 11 -14.88 9.93 22.27
C GLY A 11 -13.71 9.47 21.38
N GLY A 12 -12.97 8.43 21.77
CA GLY A 12 -11.80 7.93 21.02
C GLY A 12 -12.17 7.19 19.73
N TYR A 13 -11.15 6.92 18.91
CA TYR A 13 -11.30 6.23 17.63
C TYR A 13 -11.63 4.74 17.83
N ILE A 14 -12.67 4.27 17.15
CA ILE A 14 -13.09 2.87 17.16
C ILE A 14 -12.99 2.29 15.76
N HIS A 15 -12.10 1.31 15.58
CA HIS A 15 -12.06 0.46 14.41
C HIS A 15 -12.71 -0.89 14.74
N ALA A 16 -13.82 -1.19 14.12
CA ALA A 16 -14.54 -2.44 14.33
C ALA A 16 -14.39 -3.37 13.12
N LYS A 17 -14.11 -4.64 13.41
CA LYS A 17 -14.04 -5.70 12.41
C LYS A 17 -15.41 -6.39 12.33
N ALA A 18 -16.06 -6.30 11.17
CA ALA A 18 -17.27 -7.05 10.88
C ALA A 18 -16.89 -8.48 10.45
N ILE A 19 -17.47 -9.47 11.10
CA ILE A 19 -17.25 -10.88 10.76
C ILE A 19 -18.03 -11.18 9.45
N PRO A 20 -17.45 -11.90 8.49
CA PRO A 20 -18.19 -12.40 7.33
C PRO A 20 -19.46 -13.13 7.76
N GLY A 21 -20.61 -12.78 7.13
CA GLY A 21 -21.92 -13.32 7.54
C GLY A 21 -22.66 -12.52 8.61
N THR A 22 -22.07 -11.40 9.12
CA THR A 22 -22.80 -10.48 10.01
C THR A 22 -24.12 -10.02 9.37
N SER A 23 -25.22 -10.02 10.15
CA SER A 23 -26.52 -9.56 9.64
C SER A 23 -26.47 -8.10 9.19
N PRO A 24 -27.28 -7.71 8.19
CA PRO A 24 -27.34 -6.35 7.70
C PRO A 24 -27.68 -5.31 8.79
N GLU A 25 -28.57 -5.67 9.73
CA GLU A 25 -29.02 -4.81 10.82
C GLU A 25 -27.90 -4.55 11.82
N LEU A 26 -27.16 -5.60 12.21
CA LEU A 26 -25.99 -5.47 13.10
C LEU A 26 -24.89 -4.65 12.44
N LEU A 27 -24.65 -4.87 11.15
CA LEU A 27 -23.67 -4.11 10.39
C LEU A 27 -24.02 -2.61 10.32
N GLN A 28 -25.30 -2.31 10.13
CA GLN A 28 -25.81 -0.94 10.13
C GLN A 28 -25.60 -0.26 11.50
N GLN A 29 -25.96 -0.93 12.59
CA GLN A 29 -25.74 -0.44 13.95
C GLN A 29 -24.26 -0.24 14.25
N LEU A 30 -23.40 -1.20 13.84
CA LEU A 30 -21.97 -1.12 14.01
C LEU A 30 -21.38 0.10 13.31
N GLY A 31 -21.89 0.42 12.11
CA GLY A 31 -21.43 1.56 11.33
C GLY A 31 -21.69 2.93 11.96
N TYR A 32 -22.75 3.07 12.74
CA TYR A 32 -23.01 4.31 13.50
C TYR A 32 -22.22 4.42 14.79
N LEU A 33 -21.67 3.32 15.31
CA LEU A 33 -20.92 3.29 16.56
C LEU A 33 -19.40 3.33 16.36
N ALA A 34 -18.93 2.90 15.19
CA ALA A 34 -17.51 2.82 14.85
C ALA A 34 -17.09 3.93 13.88
N ASP A 35 -15.84 4.37 14.00
CA ASP A 35 -15.26 5.33 13.06
C ASP A 35 -14.85 4.64 11.76
N ARG A 36 -14.34 3.40 11.83
CA ARG A 36 -13.97 2.58 10.68
C ARG A 36 -14.51 1.17 10.82
N LEU A 37 -14.94 0.61 9.71
CA LEU A 37 -15.29 -0.80 9.60
C LEU A 37 -14.26 -1.54 8.73
N SER A 38 -13.99 -2.78 9.06
CA SER A 38 -13.25 -3.69 8.17
C SER A 38 -13.96 -5.02 8.02
N VAL A 39 -13.93 -5.52 6.79
CA VAL A 39 -14.27 -6.91 6.45
C VAL A 39 -13.05 -7.48 5.76
N ASN A 40 -12.40 -8.47 6.36
CA ASN A 40 -11.17 -9.01 5.82
C ASN A 40 -11.46 -9.98 4.67
N VAL A 41 -10.76 -9.79 3.55
CA VAL A 41 -10.76 -10.72 2.42
C VAL A 41 -9.96 -11.97 2.74
N GLU A 42 -8.91 -11.84 3.54
CA GLU A 42 -7.94 -12.83 3.99
C GLU A 42 -7.06 -13.35 2.85
N LEU A 43 -7.63 -13.89 1.76
CA LEU A 43 -6.88 -14.49 0.65
C LEU A 43 -7.33 -13.91 -0.69
N PRO A 44 -6.41 -13.85 -1.69
CA PRO A 44 -6.68 -13.13 -2.93
C PRO A 44 -7.66 -13.84 -3.88
N SER A 45 -7.79 -15.18 -3.81
CA SER A 45 -8.66 -15.95 -4.71
C SER A 45 -9.72 -16.75 -3.96
N GLU A 46 -10.80 -17.09 -4.66
CA GLU A 46 -11.83 -17.95 -4.13
C GLU A 46 -11.32 -19.38 -3.91
N GLN A 47 -10.42 -19.84 -4.77
CA GLN A 47 -9.80 -21.16 -4.65
C GLN A 47 -8.97 -21.26 -3.36
N SER A 48 -8.11 -20.29 -3.10
CA SER A 48 -7.31 -20.24 -1.87
C SER A 48 -8.18 -20.06 -0.64
N LEU A 49 -9.26 -19.26 -0.74
CA LEU A 49 -10.20 -19.06 0.34
C LEU A 49 -10.92 -20.37 0.71
N ASN A 50 -11.41 -21.11 -0.28
CA ASN A 50 -12.07 -22.41 -0.06
C ASN A 50 -11.11 -23.47 0.53
N LEU A 51 -9.83 -23.41 0.14
CA LEU A 51 -8.81 -24.33 0.63
C LEU A 51 -8.40 -24.05 2.09
N LEU A 52 -8.16 -22.78 2.43
CA LEU A 52 -7.53 -22.38 3.69
C LEU A 52 -8.51 -21.78 4.71
N ALA A 53 -9.66 -21.31 4.27
CA ALA A 53 -10.69 -20.70 5.11
C ALA A 53 -12.11 -21.05 4.60
N PRO A 54 -12.50 -22.36 4.57
CA PRO A 54 -13.73 -22.82 3.93
C PRO A 54 -15.01 -22.20 4.52
N ASP A 55 -14.98 -21.75 5.76
CA ASP A 55 -16.12 -21.07 6.40
C ASP A 55 -16.35 -19.64 5.88
N LYS A 56 -15.42 -19.13 5.06
CA LYS A 56 -15.48 -17.78 4.48
C LYS A 56 -15.71 -17.85 2.97
N GLY A 57 -16.95 -17.69 2.56
CA GLY A 57 -17.28 -17.62 1.13
C GLY A 57 -17.14 -16.19 0.57
N ARG A 58 -16.93 -16.10 -0.73
CA ARG A 58 -16.87 -14.82 -1.46
C ARG A 58 -18.09 -13.91 -1.17
N HIS A 59 -19.28 -14.51 -1.16
CA HIS A 59 -20.53 -13.78 -0.91
C HIS A 59 -20.58 -13.20 0.51
N SER A 60 -20.15 -13.96 1.53
CA SER A 60 -20.15 -13.51 2.94
C SER A 60 -19.16 -12.37 3.21
N ILE A 61 -18.15 -12.18 2.35
CA ILE A 61 -17.17 -11.08 2.41
C ILE A 61 -17.67 -9.86 1.64
N PHE A 62 -18.03 -10.01 0.37
CA PHE A 62 -18.31 -8.87 -0.50
C PHE A 62 -19.70 -8.25 -0.30
N ARG A 63 -20.69 -9.00 0.22
CA ARG A 63 -22.00 -8.44 0.56
C ARG A 63 -21.94 -7.40 1.67
N PRO A 64 -21.29 -7.66 2.83
CA PRO A 64 -21.08 -6.63 3.85
C PRO A 64 -20.27 -5.43 3.34
N MET A 65 -19.20 -5.66 2.53
CA MET A 65 -18.44 -4.55 1.95
C MET A 65 -19.31 -3.64 1.08
N LYS A 66 -20.19 -4.22 0.27
CA LYS A 66 -21.12 -3.46 -0.56
C LYS A 66 -22.10 -2.65 0.31
N GLN A 67 -22.65 -3.25 1.35
CA GLN A 67 -23.52 -2.57 2.28
C GLN A 67 -22.84 -1.38 2.95
N ILE A 68 -21.61 -1.56 3.48
CA ILE A 68 -20.84 -0.47 4.08
C ILE A 68 -20.59 0.66 3.08
N ALA A 69 -20.27 0.33 1.82
CA ALA A 69 -20.05 1.32 0.78
C ALA A 69 -21.32 2.15 0.48
N VAL A 70 -22.49 1.48 0.40
CA VAL A 70 -23.80 2.13 0.16
C VAL A 70 -24.18 2.99 1.35
N SER A 71 -24.19 2.43 2.57
CA SER A 71 -24.55 3.18 3.79
C SER A 71 -23.62 4.38 4.04
N GLY A 72 -22.34 4.23 3.79
CA GLY A 72 -21.38 5.33 3.89
C GLY A 72 -21.58 6.42 2.82
N ALA A 73 -22.04 6.06 1.61
CA ALA A 73 -22.39 7.02 0.58
C ALA A 73 -23.69 7.77 0.94
N GLN A 74 -24.72 7.06 1.42
CA GLN A 74 -25.98 7.64 1.88
C GLN A 74 -25.76 8.62 3.04
N SER A 75 -25.02 8.21 4.07
CA SER A 75 -24.68 9.08 5.21
C SER A 75 -23.97 10.36 4.78
N LYS A 76 -23.07 10.30 3.79
CA LYS A 76 -22.43 11.51 3.24
C LYS A 76 -23.42 12.42 2.51
N GLN A 77 -24.37 11.86 1.78
CA GLN A 77 -25.42 12.61 1.10
C GLN A 77 -26.37 13.26 2.11
N GLU A 78 -26.77 12.53 3.14
CA GLU A 78 -27.61 13.07 4.24
C GLU A 78 -26.93 14.25 4.95
N LEU A 79 -25.61 14.16 5.20
CA LEU A 79 -24.83 15.25 5.81
C LEU A 79 -24.74 16.52 4.95
N THR A 80 -24.96 16.45 3.63
CA THR A 80 -25.06 17.66 2.79
C THR A 80 -26.38 18.39 3.00
N VAL A 81 -27.45 17.68 3.39
CA VAL A 81 -28.77 18.22 3.64
C VAL A 81 -28.98 18.55 5.14
N TYR A 82 -28.60 17.61 6.00
CA TYR A 82 -28.75 17.69 7.44
C TYR A 82 -27.43 17.70 8.16
N ARG A 83 -26.96 18.88 8.58
CA ARG A 83 -25.62 19.07 9.19
C ARG A 83 -25.35 18.17 10.41
N HIS A 84 -26.35 17.77 11.14
CA HIS A 84 -26.27 16.98 12.37
C HIS A 84 -26.69 15.51 12.16
N ALA A 85 -26.85 15.05 10.92
CA ALA A 85 -27.16 13.65 10.66
C ALA A 85 -26.06 12.73 11.23
N PRO A 86 -26.42 11.53 11.74
CA PRO A 86 -25.46 10.58 12.26
C PRO A 86 -24.46 10.15 11.18
N LYS A 87 -23.19 10.12 11.53
CA LYS A 87 -22.11 9.70 10.61
C LYS A 87 -21.97 8.19 10.63
N PHE A 88 -22.13 7.56 9.49
CA PHE A 88 -21.85 6.14 9.31
C PHE A 88 -20.38 5.92 8.94
N ALA A 89 -19.60 5.23 9.81
CA ALA A 89 -18.21 4.90 9.64
C ALA A 89 -17.39 6.02 8.94
N PRO A 90 -17.23 7.20 9.58
CA PRO A 90 -16.70 8.40 8.91
C PRO A 90 -15.28 8.23 8.34
N ALA A 91 -14.45 7.35 8.93
CA ALA A 91 -13.15 6.99 8.40
C ALA A 91 -13.21 5.91 7.30
N GLY A 92 -14.42 5.46 6.92
CA GLY A 92 -14.68 4.52 5.83
C GLY A 92 -14.38 3.06 6.17
N GLN A 93 -14.22 2.24 5.12
CA GLN A 93 -13.93 0.83 5.28
C GLN A 93 -12.53 0.46 4.82
N SER A 94 -12.02 -0.63 5.38
CA SER A 94 -10.74 -1.25 5.02
C SER A 94 -10.87 -2.77 4.95
N THR A 95 -9.86 -3.42 4.41
CA THR A 95 -9.72 -4.88 4.38
C THR A 95 -8.28 -5.29 4.65
N GLN A 96 -8.06 -6.57 4.88
CA GLN A 96 -6.73 -7.17 5.04
C GLN A 96 -6.63 -8.42 4.17
N MET A 97 -5.44 -8.62 3.57
CA MET A 97 -5.03 -9.81 2.85
C MET A 97 -3.73 -10.37 3.40
N ILE A 98 -3.64 -11.69 3.44
CA ILE A 98 -2.40 -12.42 3.75
C ILE A 98 -1.64 -12.63 2.44
N VAL A 99 -0.35 -12.38 2.45
CA VAL A 99 0.54 -12.46 1.30
C VAL A 99 1.54 -13.60 1.51
N GLY A 100 1.60 -14.54 0.55
CA GLY A 100 2.55 -15.65 0.60
C GLY A 100 2.04 -16.89 1.32
N ALA A 101 0.79 -16.93 1.79
CA ALA A 101 0.14 -18.16 2.25
C ALA A 101 -0.39 -19.00 1.08
N SER A 102 -0.55 -18.41 -0.08
CA SER A 102 -1.19 -18.97 -1.27
C SER A 102 -0.46 -18.53 -2.54
N PRO A 103 -0.65 -19.21 -3.69
CA PRO A 103 0.21 -19.09 -4.87
C PRO A 103 -0.04 -17.85 -5.73
N GLU A 104 -1.03 -17.02 -5.40
CA GLU A 104 -1.38 -15.87 -6.24
C GLU A 104 -0.22 -14.92 -6.42
N THR A 105 -0.13 -14.39 -7.65
CA THR A 105 0.91 -13.43 -8.05
C THR A 105 0.63 -12.03 -7.51
N ASP A 106 1.65 -11.17 -7.50
CA ASP A 106 1.50 -9.77 -7.09
C ASP A 106 0.54 -9.01 -8.01
N TYR A 107 0.56 -9.34 -9.31
CA TYR A 107 -0.38 -8.78 -10.29
C TYR A 107 -1.83 -9.11 -9.93
N HIS A 108 -2.12 -10.36 -9.60
CA HIS A 108 -3.47 -10.78 -9.19
C HIS A 108 -3.92 -10.02 -7.93
N ILE A 109 -3.05 -9.92 -6.92
CA ILE A 109 -3.31 -9.17 -5.68
C ILE A 109 -3.58 -7.69 -5.99
N LEU A 110 -2.79 -7.09 -6.86
CA LEU A 110 -2.91 -5.68 -7.20
C LEU A 110 -4.18 -5.37 -8.00
N LYS A 111 -4.56 -6.24 -8.94
CA LYS A 111 -5.82 -6.16 -9.69
C LYS A 111 -7.03 -6.26 -8.77
N LEU A 112 -7.01 -7.23 -7.85
CA LEU A 112 -8.07 -7.36 -6.85
C LEU A 112 -8.17 -6.10 -5.98
N THR A 113 -7.03 -5.57 -5.53
CA THR A 113 -6.95 -4.34 -4.73
C THR A 113 -7.56 -3.15 -5.47
N GLU A 114 -7.17 -2.92 -6.72
CA GLU A 114 -7.73 -1.87 -7.55
C GLU A 114 -9.26 -2.01 -7.71
N GLY A 115 -9.73 -3.21 -8.02
CA GLY A 115 -11.16 -3.51 -8.13
C GLY A 115 -11.93 -3.24 -6.83
N MET A 116 -11.31 -3.53 -5.68
CA MET A 116 -11.92 -3.24 -4.37
C MET A 116 -12.01 -1.73 -4.09
N TYR A 117 -11.00 -0.94 -4.44
CA TYR A 117 -11.06 0.52 -4.32
C TYR A 117 -12.18 1.11 -5.19
N GLN A 118 -12.29 0.65 -6.43
CA GLN A 118 -13.30 1.14 -7.37
C GLN A 118 -14.72 0.73 -6.96
N LYS A 119 -14.94 -0.56 -6.66
CA LYS A 119 -16.26 -1.13 -6.46
C LYS A 119 -16.82 -0.91 -5.06
N TYR A 120 -15.97 -1.02 -4.02
CA TYR A 120 -16.40 -0.96 -2.62
C TYR A 120 -15.95 0.32 -1.89
N ARG A 121 -15.30 1.27 -2.59
CA ARG A 121 -14.84 2.54 -2.02
C ARG A 121 -14.00 2.37 -0.77
N LEU A 122 -13.17 1.33 -0.73
CA LEU A 122 -12.25 1.10 0.38
C LEU A 122 -11.33 2.31 0.58
N LYS A 123 -10.94 2.54 1.81
CA LYS A 123 -9.93 3.55 2.14
C LYS A 123 -8.53 2.96 2.18
N ARG A 124 -8.40 1.67 2.51
CA ARG A 124 -7.13 0.99 2.58
C ARG A 124 -7.29 -0.53 2.48
N VAL A 125 -6.35 -1.16 1.82
CA VAL A 125 -6.07 -2.59 1.90
C VAL A 125 -4.81 -2.75 2.75
N PHE A 126 -4.88 -3.61 3.76
CA PHE A 126 -3.74 -4.01 4.57
C PHE A 126 -3.20 -5.33 4.02
N TYR A 127 -1.90 -5.41 3.84
CA TYR A 127 -1.20 -6.62 3.49
C TYR A 127 -0.48 -7.13 4.73
N SER A 128 -0.41 -8.44 4.87
CA SER A 128 0.30 -9.10 5.97
C SER A 128 1.08 -10.26 5.40
N ALA A 129 2.39 -10.23 5.49
CA ALA A 129 3.23 -11.35 5.12
C ALA A 129 2.84 -12.57 5.96
N TYR A 130 2.69 -13.71 5.31
CA TYR A 130 2.41 -14.96 6.00
C TYR A 130 3.62 -15.40 6.82
N ILE A 131 3.38 -15.73 8.09
CA ILE A 131 4.38 -16.28 9.01
C ILE A 131 3.95 -17.71 9.33
N PRO A 132 4.72 -18.73 8.95
CA PRO A 132 4.41 -20.12 9.28
C PRO A 132 4.42 -20.34 10.80
N VAL A 133 3.35 -20.93 11.34
CA VAL A 133 3.19 -21.18 12.77
C VAL A 133 2.77 -22.63 13.10
N ALA A 134 2.37 -23.38 12.09
CA ALA A 134 1.92 -24.76 12.20
C ALA A 134 2.29 -25.55 10.93
N GLU A 135 2.52 -26.85 11.09
CA GLU A 135 2.70 -27.77 9.97
C GLU A 135 1.32 -28.06 9.33
N ASP A 136 1.17 -27.65 8.08
CA ASP A 136 0.00 -27.95 7.27
C ASP A 136 0.47 -28.04 5.80
N THR A 137 0.20 -29.17 5.17
CA THR A 137 0.63 -29.43 3.78
C THR A 137 0.04 -28.47 2.75
N ARG A 138 -1.01 -27.73 3.13
CA ARG A 138 -1.67 -26.72 2.29
C ARG A 138 -0.97 -25.34 2.39
N LEU A 139 -0.07 -25.18 3.33
CA LEU A 139 0.61 -23.91 3.66
C LEU A 139 2.12 -24.06 3.41
N PRO A 140 2.85 -22.95 3.24
CA PRO A 140 4.31 -22.97 3.19
C PRO A 140 4.91 -23.61 4.44
N ALA A 141 6.03 -24.33 4.26
CA ALA A 141 6.75 -25.01 5.33
C ALA A 141 7.18 -24.06 6.45
N LEU A 142 7.39 -24.59 7.66
CA LEU A 142 7.73 -23.80 8.87
C LEU A 142 9.03 -23.01 8.73
N ASP A 143 9.98 -23.49 7.94
CA ASP A 143 11.26 -22.84 7.67
C ASP A 143 11.18 -21.75 6.57
N THR A 144 10.01 -21.58 5.93
CA THR A 144 9.80 -20.56 4.91
C THR A 144 9.87 -19.17 5.52
N LYS A 145 10.79 -18.35 5.03
CA LYS A 145 10.91 -16.95 5.48
C LYS A 145 9.70 -16.12 5.06
N PRO A 146 9.12 -15.31 5.96
CA PRO A 146 8.02 -14.41 5.62
C PRO A 146 8.38 -13.49 4.46
N PRO A 147 7.51 -13.30 3.46
CA PRO A 147 7.80 -12.49 2.28
C PRO A 147 7.65 -10.97 2.55
N LEU A 148 8.43 -10.44 3.51
CA LEU A 148 8.35 -9.04 3.95
C LEU A 148 8.62 -8.03 2.82
N LEU A 149 9.59 -8.33 1.94
CA LEU A 149 9.87 -7.47 0.80
C LEU A 149 8.68 -7.40 -0.17
N ARG A 150 7.98 -8.53 -0.38
CA ARG A 150 6.79 -8.60 -1.21
C ARG A 150 5.64 -7.79 -0.61
N GLU A 151 5.43 -7.90 0.70
CA GLU A 151 4.47 -7.06 1.43
C GLU A 151 4.80 -5.58 1.26
N HIS A 152 6.05 -5.20 1.47
CA HIS A 152 6.51 -3.81 1.30
C HIS A 152 6.29 -3.28 -0.12
N ARG A 153 6.57 -4.08 -1.16
CA ARG A 153 6.33 -3.70 -2.56
C ARG A 153 4.84 -3.52 -2.85
N LEU A 154 3.98 -4.37 -2.29
CA LEU A 154 2.53 -4.21 -2.38
C LEU A 154 2.05 -2.90 -1.76
N TYR A 155 2.56 -2.52 -0.58
CA TYR A 155 2.24 -1.22 0.01
C TYR A 155 2.71 -0.05 -0.85
N GLN A 156 3.90 -0.15 -1.46
CA GLN A 156 4.38 0.88 -2.39
C GLN A 156 3.48 0.99 -3.62
N ALA A 157 3.05 -0.13 -4.21
CA ALA A 157 2.14 -0.16 -5.34
C ALA A 157 0.73 0.34 -4.97
N ASP A 158 0.22 0.00 -3.79
CA ASP A 158 -1.03 0.53 -3.24
C ASP A 158 -1.03 2.08 -3.19
N TRP A 159 0.10 2.69 -2.79
CA TRP A 159 0.25 4.14 -2.84
C TRP A 159 0.17 4.69 -4.26
N LEU A 160 0.73 4.00 -5.25
CA LEU A 160 0.66 4.39 -6.65
C LEU A 160 -0.78 4.37 -7.16
N LEU A 161 -1.55 3.33 -6.84
CA LEU A 161 -2.97 3.24 -7.19
C LEU A 161 -3.77 4.38 -6.58
N ARG A 162 -3.60 4.65 -5.28
CA ARG A 162 -4.46 5.60 -4.55
C ARG A 162 -4.13 7.05 -4.77
N PHE A 163 -2.88 7.40 -4.96
CA PHE A 163 -2.43 8.81 -4.91
C PHE A 163 -1.71 9.29 -6.15
N TYR A 164 -1.22 8.38 -7.00
CA TYR A 164 -0.44 8.73 -8.19
C TYR A 164 -1.17 8.44 -9.50
N GLN A 165 -2.43 8.01 -9.42
CA GLN A 165 -3.27 7.71 -10.59
C GLN A 165 -2.69 6.61 -11.50
N PHE A 166 -1.95 5.67 -10.93
CA PHE A 166 -1.55 4.47 -11.64
C PHE A 166 -2.71 3.47 -11.66
N LYS A 167 -2.74 2.66 -12.70
CA LYS A 167 -3.58 1.45 -12.77
C LYS A 167 -2.74 0.22 -12.45
N ALA A 168 -3.38 -0.86 -12.03
CA ALA A 168 -2.69 -2.11 -11.74
C ALA A 168 -1.93 -2.62 -12.98
N ASP A 169 -2.56 -2.54 -14.16
CA ASP A 169 -1.98 -2.96 -15.45
C ASP A 169 -0.81 -2.08 -15.93
N GLU A 170 -0.63 -0.89 -15.37
CA GLU A 170 0.56 -0.06 -15.61
C GLU A 170 1.75 -0.50 -14.75
N ILE A 171 1.49 -1.06 -13.57
CA ILE A 171 2.53 -1.41 -12.58
C ILE A 171 3.05 -2.83 -12.83
N LEU A 172 2.15 -3.76 -13.06
CA LEU A 172 2.40 -5.17 -13.38
C LEU A 172 1.45 -5.62 -14.49
N ASP A 173 1.84 -6.63 -15.25
CA ASP A 173 1.07 -7.21 -16.35
C ASP A 173 1.16 -8.75 -16.34
N GLU A 174 0.52 -9.39 -17.31
CA GLU A 174 0.53 -10.85 -17.43
C GLU A 174 1.92 -11.44 -17.71
N ALA A 175 2.81 -10.67 -18.33
CA ALA A 175 4.19 -11.09 -18.60
C ALA A 175 5.10 -10.87 -17.38
N ASN A 176 4.81 -9.84 -16.56
CA ASN A 176 5.60 -9.46 -15.39
C ASN A 176 4.72 -9.44 -14.15
N GLN A 177 4.38 -10.64 -13.65
CA GLN A 177 3.39 -10.82 -12.59
C GLN A 177 3.91 -10.58 -11.17
N SER A 178 5.22 -10.38 -11.00
CA SER A 178 5.86 -10.20 -9.69
C SER A 178 6.64 -8.91 -9.64
N PHE A 179 6.69 -8.29 -8.46
CA PHE A 179 7.50 -7.07 -8.25
C PHE A 179 8.98 -7.35 -8.40
N ASN A 180 9.67 -6.35 -8.96
CA ASN A 180 11.11 -6.34 -8.99
C ASN A 180 11.66 -6.27 -7.55
N PRO A 181 12.53 -7.21 -7.12
CA PRO A 181 13.09 -7.18 -5.77
C PRO A 181 14.03 -5.98 -5.53
N TYR A 182 14.69 -5.47 -6.58
CA TYR A 182 15.72 -4.45 -6.48
C TYR A 182 15.22 -3.03 -6.65
N LEU A 183 14.14 -2.83 -7.41
CA LEU A 183 13.56 -1.53 -7.69
C LEU A 183 12.18 -1.40 -7.03
N ASP A 184 11.88 -0.22 -6.49
CA ASP A 184 10.51 0.07 -6.10
C ASP A 184 9.58 0.13 -7.34
N PRO A 185 8.26 -0.11 -7.18
CA PRO A 185 7.35 -0.22 -8.32
C PRO A 185 7.36 1.01 -9.25
N LYS A 186 7.54 2.22 -8.70
CA LYS A 186 7.59 3.44 -9.49
C LYS A 186 8.88 3.57 -10.30
N CYS A 187 10.02 3.25 -9.69
CA CYS A 187 11.30 3.21 -10.38
C CYS A 187 11.31 2.12 -11.46
N ASN A 188 10.78 0.93 -11.15
CA ASN A 188 10.68 -0.15 -12.12
C ASN A 188 9.83 0.27 -13.34
N TRP A 189 8.68 0.88 -13.11
CA TRP A 189 7.83 1.43 -14.18
C TRP A 189 8.60 2.43 -15.05
N ALA A 190 9.30 3.39 -14.43
CA ALA A 190 10.03 4.42 -15.15
C ALA A 190 11.19 3.85 -15.99
N VAL A 191 11.87 2.81 -15.49
CA VAL A 191 12.93 2.11 -16.23
C VAL A 191 12.33 1.32 -17.41
N GLN A 192 11.18 0.69 -17.23
CA GLN A 192 10.48 0.00 -18.33
C GLN A 192 10.00 0.97 -19.41
N HIS A 193 9.56 2.17 -19.01
CA HIS A 193 9.08 3.24 -19.90
C HIS A 193 10.16 4.31 -20.14
N TYR A 194 11.41 3.89 -20.19
CA TYR A 194 12.58 4.77 -20.30
C TYR A 194 12.51 5.78 -21.45
N GLY A 195 11.90 5.39 -22.58
CA GLY A 195 11.72 6.25 -23.74
C GLY A 195 10.85 7.50 -23.52
N LEU A 196 10.08 7.55 -22.42
CA LEU A 196 9.27 8.72 -22.04
C LEU A 196 10.10 9.79 -21.32
N PHE A 197 11.35 9.48 -20.95
CA PHE A 197 12.23 10.34 -20.17
C PHE A 197 13.45 10.82 -20.97
N PRO A 198 14.08 11.93 -20.58
CA PRO A 198 13.70 12.83 -19.48
C PRO A 198 12.50 13.73 -19.84
N VAL A 199 11.77 14.19 -18.82
CA VAL A 199 10.66 15.14 -18.98
C VAL A 199 11.05 16.51 -18.44
N ASP A 200 10.67 17.57 -19.16
CA ASP A 200 10.84 18.95 -18.69
C ASP A 200 9.76 19.27 -17.62
N VAL A 201 10.19 19.47 -16.37
CA VAL A 201 9.27 19.74 -15.26
C VAL A 201 8.43 21.01 -15.44
N ASN A 202 8.96 21.97 -16.21
CA ASN A 202 8.28 23.23 -16.48
C ASN A 202 7.15 23.10 -17.53
N ARG A 203 7.17 22.02 -18.34
CA ARG A 203 6.23 21.80 -19.45
C ARG A 203 5.40 20.52 -19.30
N ALA A 204 5.93 19.49 -18.65
CA ALA A 204 5.29 18.18 -18.55
C ALA A 204 3.85 18.26 -18.01
N PRO A 205 2.91 17.43 -18.50
CA PRO A 205 1.60 17.26 -17.91
C PRO A 205 1.67 16.83 -16.46
N PHE A 206 0.65 17.13 -15.65
CA PHE A 206 0.63 16.80 -14.22
C PHE A 206 0.77 15.29 -13.99
N GLU A 207 0.12 14.49 -14.82
CA GLU A 207 0.16 13.03 -14.79
C GLU A 207 1.59 12.51 -15.01
N MET A 208 2.34 13.13 -15.92
CA MET A 208 3.76 12.79 -16.15
C MET A 208 4.65 13.15 -14.97
N LEU A 209 4.39 14.26 -14.29
CA LEU A 209 5.11 14.59 -13.04
C LEU A 209 4.90 13.51 -11.97
N LEU A 210 3.69 12.95 -11.88
CA LEU A 210 3.38 11.83 -10.98
C LEU A 210 4.11 10.53 -11.37
N ARG A 211 4.51 10.36 -12.63
CA ARG A 211 5.27 9.19 -13.12
C ARG A 211 6.77 9.28 -12.81
N VAL A 212 7.31 10.48 -12.59
CA VAL A 212 8.75 10.67 -12.31
C VAL A 212 9.13 10.11 -10.94
N PRO A 213 10.10 9.16 -10.85
CA PRO A 213 10.68 8.75 -9.57
C PRO A 213 11.22 9.94 -8.78
N GLY A 214 10.95 9.98 -7.48
CA GLY A 214 11.36 11.10 -6.61
C GLY A 214 10.40 12.30 -6.58
N ILE A 215 9.37 12.35 -7.44
CA ILE A 215 8.31 13.37 -7.37
C ILE A 215 7.05 12.73 -6.78
N GLY A 216 6.65 13.20 -5.59
CA GLY A 216 5.42 12.79 -4.93
C GLY A 216 4.23 13.68 -5.29
N PRO A 217 2.98 13.30 -4.92
CA PRO A 217 1.78 14.09 -5.24
C PRO A 217 1.82 15.52 -4.68
N LYS A 218 2.40 15.70 -3.49
CA LYS A 218 2.57 17.04 -2.90
C LYS A 218 3.57 17.87 -3.71
N SER A 219 4.71 17.29 -4.06
CA SER A 219 5.74 17.97 -4.87
C SER A 219 5.23 18.26 -6.28
N ALA A 220 4.53 17.32 -6.93
CA ALA A 220 3.93 17.52 -8.24
C ALA A 220 2.93 18.70 -8.25
N ARG A 221 2.08 18.82 -7.21
CA ARG A 221 1.15 19.96 -7.08
C ARG A 221 1.90 21.28 -6.90
N ARG A 222 2.95 21.32 -6.07
CA ARG A 222 3.78 22.52 -5.87
C ARG A 222 4.45 22.95 -7.19
N ILE A 223 5.05 22.01 -7.91
CA ILE A 223 5.63 22.25 -9.24
C ILE A 223 4.56 22.81 -10.19
N TRP A 224 3.40 22.17 -10.28
CA TRP A 224 2.29 22.55 -11.16
C TRP A 224 1.81 23.99 -10.94
N HIS A 225 1.78 24.43 -9.69
CA HIS A 225 1.39 25.80 -9.37
C HIS A 225 2.54 26.79 -9.55
N ALA A 226 3.74 26.49 -9.07
CA ALA A 226 4.87 27.41 -9.07
C ALA A 226 5.41 27.70 -10.48
N ARG A 227 5.42 26.73 -11.38
CA ARG A 227 5.88 26.90 -12.76
C ARG A 227 5.04 27.88 -13.60
N LYS A 228 3.83 28.23 -13.14
CA LYS A 228 3.00 29.26 -13.76
C LYS A 228 3.52 30.68 -13.51
N LEU A 229 4.32 30.84 -12.46
CA LEU A 229 4.86 32.14 -12.03
C LEU A 229 6.30 32.35 -12.51
N SER A 230 7.11 31.30 -12.49
CA SER A 230 8.52 31.35 -12.89
C SER A 230 9.00 29.97 -13.35
N SER A 231 10.04 29.95 -14.18
CA SER A 231 10.73 28.72 -14.55
C SER A 231 11.50 28.16 -13.36
N LEU A 232 11.32 26.84 -13.09
CA LEU A 232 11.88 26.17 -11.94
C LEU A 232 13.22 25.52 -12.28
N GLY A 233 14.20 25.67 -11.40
CA GLY A 233 15.49 24.99 -11.40
C GLY A 233 15.58 23.91 -10.31
N LEU A 234 16.76 23.31 -10.14
CA LEU A 234 16.98 22.22 -9.18
C LEU A 234 16.75 22.65 -7.73
N ASP A 235 17.15 23.86 -7.35
CA ASP A 235 17.02 24.34 -5.98
C ASP A 235 15.56 24.54 -5.59
N GLU A 236 14.73 25.07 -6.50
CA GLU A 236 13.29 25.17 -6.30
C GLU A 236 12.66 23.77 -6.14
N LEU A 237 13.05 22.83 -6.99
CA LEU A 237 12.55 21.45 -6.93
C LEU A 237 12.92 20.79 -5.58
N LYS A 238 14.14 20.99 -5.10
CA LYS A 238 14.59 20.51 -3.79
C LYS A 238 13.75 21.06 -2.65
N ARG A 239 13.52 22.41 -2.65
CA ARG A 239 12.65 23.09 -1.66
C ARG A 239 11.20 22.61 -1.71
N MET A 240 10.72 22.18 -2.89
CA MET A 240 9.38 21.62 -3.07
C MET A 240 9.26 20.16 -2.60
N GLY A 241 10.37 19.55 -2.13
CA GLY A 241 10.40 18.20 -1.61
C GLY A 241 10.57 17.11 -2.69
N VAL A 242 11.19 17.47 -3.81
CA VAL A 242 11.60 16.47 -4.82
C VAL A 242 12.84 15.73 -4.34
N VAL A 243 12.84 14.40 -4.41
CA VAL A 243 13.98 13.56 -4.09
C VAL A 243 14.91 13.54 -5.31
N LEU A 244 15.80 14.55 -5.39
CA LEU A 244 16.68 14.74 -6.55
C LEU A 244 17.60 13.56 -6.82
N LYS A 245 18.04 12.81 -5.80
CA LYS A 245 18.85 11.58 -5.96
C LYS A 245 18.21 10.58 -6.94
N ARG A 246 16.88 10.56 -7.02
CA ARG A 246 16.13 9.71 -7.96
C ARG A 246 15.66 10.47 -9.19
N ALA A 247 15.12 11.68 -8.99
CA ALA A 247 14.48 12.44 -10.06
C ALA A 247 15.47 12.92 -11.14
N GLN A 248 16.72 13.21 -10.81
CA GLN A 248 17.73 13.75 -11.73
C GLN A 248 17.93 12.94 -13.02
N TYR A 249 17.69 11.63 -12.98
CA TYR A 249 17.81 10.77 -14.15
C TYR A 249 16.61 10.84 -15.10
N PHE A 250 15.50 11.43 -14.66
CA PHE A 250 14.22 11.40 -15.36
C PHE A 250 13.67 12.78 -15.71
N ILE A 251 14.35 13.86 -15.30
CA ILE A 251 13.88 15.23 -15.51
C ILE A 251 14.91 16.12 -16.16
N THR A 252 14.41 17.16 -16.81
CA THR A 252 15.13 18.40 -17.12
C THR A 252 14.40 19.57 -16.48
N CYS A 253 15.13 20.66 -16.19
CA CYS A 253 14.56 21.90 -15.67
C CYS A 253 15.47 23.07 -16.04
N ASN A 254 15.13 24.29 -15.66
CA ASN A 254 15.93 25.46 -15.94
C ASN A 254 17.35 25.33 -15.36
N GLY A 255 18.37 25.54 -16.18
CA GLY A 255 19.77 25.37 -15.83
C GLY A 255 20.24 23.91 -15.63
N PHE A 256 19.39 22.91 -15.93
CA PHE A 256 19.73 21.49 -15.77
C PHE A 256 19.19 20.65 -16.94
N ALA A 257 20.11 20.14 -17.76
CA ALA A 257 19.78 19.31 -18.93
C ALA A 257 19.44 17.86 -18.60
N GLY A 258 19.50 17.47 -17.31
CA GLY A 258 19.27 16.10 -16.82
C GLY A 258 20.58 15.32 -16.63
N ALA A 259 20.57 14.39 -15.68
CA ALA A 259 21.63 13.38 -15.52
C ALA A 259 21.29 12.08 -16.28
N HIS A 260 20.48 12.19 -17.34
CA HIS A 260 20.02 11.07 -18.15
C HIS A 260 21.22 10.50 -18.95
N PRO A 261 21.61 9.23 -18.78
CA PRO A 261 22.85 8.69 -19.31
C PRO A 261 22.79 8.32 -20.80
N GLY A 262 21.87 8.91 -21.56
CA GLY A 262 21.67 8.65 -22.99
C GLY A 262 20.47 7.75 -23.30
N ARG A 263 20.15 7.59 -24.58
CA ARG A 263 19.03 6.74 -25.06
C ARG A 263 19.54 5.31 -25.32
N GLY A 264 18.65 4.34 -25.28
CA GLY A 264 18.91 2.93 -25.58
C GLY A 264 19.20 2.05 -24.35
N THR A 265 19.57 0.80 -24.60
CA THR A 265 19.78 -0.23 -23.57
C THR A 265 20.86 0.12 -22.57
N ALA A 266 22.00 0.63 -23.04
CA ALA A 266 23.11 1.02 -22.15
C ALA A 266 22.74 2.15 -21.18
N GLY A 267 21.91 3.12 -21.59
CA GLY A 267 21.40 4.17 -20.71
C GLY A 267 20.43 3.61 -19.68
N ARG A 268 19.53 2.72 -20.09
CA ARG A 268 18.59 2.03 -19.21
C ARG A 268 19.31 1.21 -18.13
N GLU A 269 20.34 0.47 -18.50
CA GLU A 269 21.15 -0.33 -17.55
C GLU A 269 21.85 0.55 -16.52
N ARG A 270 22.48 1.65 -16.94
CA ARG A 270 23.15 2.60 -16.04
C ARG A 270 22.19 3.22 -15.02
N ILE A 271 21.00 3.62 -15.46
CA ILE A 271 19.96 4.13 -14.52
C ILE A 271 19.51 3.03 -13.57
N THR A 272 19.24 1.83 -14.08
CA THR A 272 18.85 0.69 -13.25
C THR A 272 19.88 0.49 -12.14
N GLN A 273 21.16 0.45 -12.49
CA GLN A 273 22.25 0.30 -11.52
C GLN A 273 22.32 1.44 -10.51
N ALA A 274 22.10 2.69 -10.94
CA ALA A 274 22.09 3.85 -10.05
C ALA A 274 20.87 3.92 -9.11
N LEU A 275 19.79 3.25 -9.46
CA LEU A 275 18.54 3.21 -8.68
C LEU A 275 18.43 2.00 -7.77
N ILE A 276 19.19 0.94 -8.04
CA ILE A 276 19.25 -0.24 -7.19
C ILE A 276 19.73 0.20 -5.80
N ASP A 277 18.96 -0.14 -4.79
CA ASP A 277 19.36 0.12 -3.42
C ASP A 277 20.57 -0.78 -3.07
N PRO A 278 21.74 -0.19 -2.77
CA PRO A 278 22.92 -0.96 -2.42
C PRO A 278 22.70 -1.89 -1.22
N ASN A 279 21.71 -1.55 -0.39
CA ASN A 279 21.34 -2.34 0.78
C ASN A 279 20.62 -3.66 0.45
N VAL A 280 20.15 -3.86 -0.77
CA VAL A 280 19.53 -5.14 -1.20
C VAL A 280 20.59 -6.20 -1.54
N PHE A 281 21.83 -5.81 -1.86
CA PHE A 281 22.92 -6.72 -2.22
C PHE A 281 23.80 -7.16 -1.05
N GLY A 282 23.79 -6.41 0.06
CA GLY A 282 24.56 -6.78 1.24
C GLY A 282 23.70 -7.57 2.20
N GLY A 283 24.02 -8.84 2.43
CA GLY A 283 23.40 -9.67 3.47
C GLY A 283 23.64 -9.17 4.90
N SER A 284 23.96 -7.89 5.06
CA SER A 284 24.06 -7.14 6.31
C SER A 284 23.53 -5.74 6.08
N CYS A 285 22.24 -5.62 5.83
CA CYS A 285 21.57 -4.35 5.89
C CYS A 285 21.14 -4.07 7.31
N GLU A 286 22.08 -3.78 8.15
CA GLU A 286 21.87 -3.00 9.35
C GLU A 286 21.75 -1.51 9.03
N GLN A 287 20.88 -1.12 8.14
CA GLN A 287 20.18 0.11 8.38
C GLN A 287 19.07 -0.24 9.35
N LEU A 288 19.42 -0.22 10.61
CA LEU A 288 18.49 -0.13 11.72
C LEU A 288 17.61 1.09 11.46
N SER A 289 16.56 0.90 10.66
CA SER A 289 15.40 1.74 10.76
C SER A 289 14.99 1.62 12.22
N LEU A 290 14.79 2.72 12.92
CA LEU A 290 14.15 2.77 14.24
C LEU A 290 12.82 1.96 14.30
N PHE A 291 12.43 1.38 13.17
CA PHE A 291 11.17 0.68 12.90
C PHE A 291 11.36 -0.71 12.26
N THR A 292 12.57 -1.24 12.18
CA THR A 292 12.77 -2.63 11.75
C THR A 292 12.68 -3.51 12.99
N PRO A 293 11.65 -4.35 13.13
CA PRO A 293 11.60 -5.29 14.25
C PRO A 293 12.83 -6.21 14.17
N PRO A 294 13.39 -6.61 15.32
CA PRO A 294 14.49 -7.56 15.36
C PRO A 294 14.11 -8.84 14.61
N ALA A 295 15.05 -9.44 13.91
CA ALA A 295 14.79 -10.71 13.25
C ALA A 295 14.41 -11.76 14.30
N VAL A 296 13.51 -12.67 13.96
CA VAL A 296 13.10 -13.75 14.88
C VAL A 296 14.32 -14.53 15.38
N ASP A 297 15.29 -14.75 14.49
CA ASP A 297 16.55 -15.45 14.79
C ASP A 297 17.41 -14.71 15.84
N ASP A 298 17.44 -13.37 15.82
CA ASP A 298 18.16 -12.57 16.81
C ASP A 298 17.53 -12.70 18.20
N LEU A 299 16.21 -12.71 18.29
CA LEU A 299 15.49 -12.91 19.55
C LEU A 299 15.66 -14.33 20.10
N ILE A 300 15.68 -15.35 19.23
CA ILE A 300 15.93 -16.74 19.62
C ILE A 300 17.36 -16.88 20.14
N THR A 301 18.33 -16.26 19.47
CA THR A 301 19.74 -16.25 19.92
C THR A 301 19.91 -15.56 21.27
N GLN A 302 19.04 -14.59 21.60
CA GLN A 302 18.97 -13.93 22.90
C GLN A 302 18.18 -14.73 23.96
N GLY A 303 17.78 -15.97 23.66
CA GLY A 303 17.10 -16.87 24.61
C GLY A 303 15.57 -16.73 24.67
N VAL A 304 14.97 -15.98 23.74
CA VAL A 304 13.51 -15.87 23.66
C VAL A 304 12.92 -17.12 22.98
N ALA A 305 11.93 -17.74 23.60
CA ALA A 305 11.27 -18.89 23.02
C ALA A 305 10.70 -18.58 21.61
N PRO A 306 10.82 -19.47 20.61
CA PRO A 306 10.44 -19.20 19.20
C PRO A 306 9.03 -18.63 19.01
N ARG A 307 8.05 -19.13 19.77
CA ARG A 307 6.67 -18.60 19.73
C ARG A 307 6.56 -17.17 20.28
N ALA A 308 7.32 -16.85 21.33
CA ALA A 308 7.34 -15.51 21.92
C ALA A 308 8.08 -14.52 20.99
N ALA A 309 9.20 -14.93 20.40
CA ALA A 309 9.95 -14.14 19.43
C ALA A 309 9.08 -13.78 18.19
N MET A 310 8.35 -14.74 17.65
CA MET A 310 7.39 -14.50 16.55
C MET A 310 6.26 -13.54 16.94
N ARG A 311 5.77 -13.64 18.18
CA ARG A 311 4.72 -12.75 18.68
C ARG A 311 5.24 -11.31 18.82
N MET A 312 6.44 -11.12 19.36
CA MET A 312 7.08 -9.81 19.52
C MET A 312 7.32 -9.14 18.17
N VAL A 313 7.91 -9.85 17.19
CA VAL A 313 8.13 -9.34 15.83
C VAL A 313 6.80 -8.93 15.17
N ARG A 314 5.73 -9.69 15.38
CA ARG A 314 4.40 -9.39 14.85
C ARG A 314 3.78 -8.16 15.52
N GLU A 315 3.88 -8.02 16.83
CA GLU A 315 3.35 -6.88 17.58
C GLU A 315 4.09 -5.59 17.20
N GLU A 316 5.41 -5.62 17.07
CA GLU A 316 6.22 -4.49 16.61
C GLU A 316 5.95 -4.12 15.16
N ALA A 317 5.82 -5.10 14.25
CA ALA A 317 5.45 -4.85 12.87
C ALA A 317 4.06 -4.17 12.77
N VAL A 318 3.10 -4.60 13.59
CA VAL A 318 1.77 -3.95 13.67
C VAL A 318 1.87 -2.54 14.22
N GLN A 319 2.70 -2.30 15.25
CA GLN A 319 2.91 -0.96 15.80
C GLN A 319 3.62 -0.04 14.82
N CYS A 320 4.62 -0.53 14.09
CA CYS A 320 5.29 0.23 13.03
C CYS A 320 4.32 0.64 11.92
N LEU A 321 3.43 -0.26 11.50
CA LEU A 321 2.38 0.04 10.52
C LEU A 321 1.34 1.02 11.06
N ALA A 322 1.04 0.99 12.36
CA ALA A 322 0.12 1.93 12.99
C ALA A 322 0.72 3.34 13.16
N LYS A 323 2.03 3.46 13.36
CA LYS A 323 2.75 4.75 13.48
C LYS A 323 3.08 5.38 12.12
N ALA A 324 3.16 4.61 11.06
CA ALA A 324 3.36 5.08 9.69
C ALA A 324 2.08 5.60 9.01
N LEU A 325 0.99 5.65 9.75
CA LEU A 325 -0.35 6.16 9.41
C LEU A 325 -0.59 7.54 9.99
#